data_9a9b68b5b76663f8cdc4260620f1f0a7
#
_entry.id   9a9b68b5b76663f8cdc4260620f1f0a7
#
_cell.length_a   1.000
_cell.length_b   1.000
_cell.length_c   1.000
_cell.angle_alpha   90.00
_cell.angle_beta   90.00
_cell.angle_gamma   90.00
#
_symmetry.space_group_name_H-M   'P 1'
#
loop_
_entity.id
_entity.type
_entity.pdbx_description
1 polymer ?
#
loop_
_entity_poly.entity_id
_entity_poly.type
_entity_poly.pdbx_seq_one_letter_code
_entity_poly.pdbx_strand_id
1 'polypeptide(L)'
;MSIENEAIVQRFFEELCNQRRAEVADEIIAADYVAHGPQAPPAEGPEGVKVRIGLYQEALDAHWEMNELFSSGDRVVARWTGSGTHLGELMGIDPTGASITVDAISIFRVGDGQIHEEWTVWDALGLLQQVGAVPTPA
;
A
#
# COMPACT_ATOMS: atom_id res chain seq x y z
N MET A 1 -8.34 -12.12 17.74
CA MET A 1 -6.97 -12.10 17.22
C MET A 1 -6.75 -13.31 16.35
N SER A 2 -6.20 -13.12 15.15
CA SER A 2 -5.98 -14.23 14.22
C SER A 2 -4.55 -14.17 13.67
N ILE A 3 -3.74 -15.14 14.07
CA ILE A 3 -2.36 -15.26 13.58
C ILE A 3 -2.35 -15.57 12.10
N GLU A 4 -3.28 -16.39 11.61
CA GLU A 4 -3.38 -16.72 10.19
C GLU A 4 -3.71 -15.48 9.36
N ASN A 5 -4.65 -14.66 9.81
CA ASN A 5 -5.02 -13.44 9.08
C ASN A 5 -3.89 -12.42 9.10
N GLU A 6 -3.19 -12.29 10.23
CA GLU A 6 -2.01 -11.41 10.30
C GLU A 6 -0.92 -11.86 9.35
N ALA A 7 -0.71 -13.19 9.22
CA ALA A 7 0.28 -13.74 8.31
C ALA A 7 -0.03 -13.41 6.85
N ILE A 8 -1.31 -13.39 6.46
CA ILE A 8 -1.71 -13.00 5.11
C ILE A 8 -1.33 -11.55 4.83
N VAL A 9 -1.59 -10.65 5.78
CA VAL A 9 -1.24 -9.24 5.63
C VAL A 9 0.28 -9.05 5.61
N GLN A 10 1.03 -9.83 6.42
CA GLN A 10 2.49 -9.81 6.35
C GLN A 10 2.99 -10.20 4.96
N ARG A 11 2.41 -11.23 4.35
CA ARG A 11 2.76 -11.62 2.98
C ARG A 11 2.47 -10.50 1.98
N PHE A 12 1.37 -9.76 2.18
CA PHE A 12 1.05 -8.63 1.33
C PHE A 12 2.19 -7.62 1.32
N PHE A 13 2.67 -7.21 2.48
CA PHE A 13 3.74 -6.21 2.56
C PHE A 13 5.11 -6.79 2.16
N GLU A 14 5.47 -7.95 2.68
CA GLU A 14 6.81 -8.49 2.50
C GLU A 14 7.03 -9.12 1.13
N GLU A 15 6.11 -9.96 0.68
CA GLU A 15 6.31 -10.71 -0.56
C GLU A 15 5.79 -9.94 -1.78
N LEU A 16 4.57 -9.44 -1.72
CA LEU A 16 3.97 -8.78 -2.86
C LEU A 16 4.56 -7.38 -3.06
N CYS A 17 4.61 -6.57 -1.99
CA CYS A 17 5.08 -5.19 -2.09
C CYS A 17 6.61 -5.10 -2.15
N ASN A 18 7.31 -5.66 -1.17
CA ASN A 18 8.76 -5.47 -1.05
C ASN A 18 9.57 -6.39 -1.95
N GLN A 19 9.20 -7.66 -2.05
CA GLN A 19 9.91 -8.61 -2.91
C GLN A 19 9.44 -8.55 -4.35
N ARG A 20 8.42 -7.75 -4.64
CA ARG A 20 7.86 -7.53 -5.99
C ARG A 20 7.37 -8.82 -6.63
N ARG A 21 6.86 -9.73 -5.82
CA ARG A 21 6.31 -11.00 -6.29
C ARG A 21 4.82 -10.81 -6.59
N ALA A 22 4.52 -10.24 -7.75
CA ALA A 22 3.16 -9.91 -8.15
C ALA A 22 2.23 -11.14 -8.14
N GLU A 23 2.76 -12.33 -8.40
CA GLU A 23 1.98 -13.58 -8.40
C GLU A 23 1.39 -13.92 -7.04
N VAL A 24 1.93 -13.37 -5.95
CA VAL A 24 1.38 -13.57 -4.61
C VAL A 24 -0.04 -13.00 -4.52
N ALA A 25 -0.34 -11.96 -5.29
CA ALA A 25 -1.69 -11.40 -5.34
C ALA A 25 -2.74 -12.45 -5.74
N ASP A 26 -2.38 -13.37 -6.62
CA ASP A 26 -3.32 -14.43 -7.04
C ASP A 26 -3.64 -15.40 -5.92
N GLU A 27 -2.78 -15.50 -4.92
CA GLU A 27 -2.98 -16.38 -3.76
C GLU A 27 -3.74 -15.69 -2.63
N ILE A 28 -3.39 -14.44 -2.31
CA ILE A 28 -3.87 -13.76 -1.09
C ILE A 28 -4.92 -12.69 -1.31
N ILE A 29 -5.20 -12.31 -2.56
CA ILE A 29 -6.22 -11.29 -2.87
C ILE A 29 -7.44 -11.99 -3.45
N ALA A 30 -8.60 -11.78 -2.81
CA ALA A 30 -9.85 -12.38 -3.27
C ALA A 30 -10.32 -11.77 -4.59
N ALA A 31 -11.08 -12.54 -5.36
CA ALA A 31 -11.63 -12.06 -6.62
C ALA A 31 -12.57 -10.85 -6.41
N ASP A 32 -13.23 -10.77 -5.25
CA ASP A 32 -14.14 -9.68 -4.91
C ASP A 32 -13.47 -8.54 -4.13
N TYR A 33 -12.14 -8.54 -4.06
CA TYR A 33 -11.38 -7.52 -3.32
C TYR A 33 -11.67 -6.11 -3.84
N VAL A 34 -11.87 -5.20 -2.88
CA VAL A 34 -12.06 -3.77 -3.16
C VAL A 34 -11.17 -2.96 -2.21
N ALA A 35 -10.49 -1.96 -2.74
CA ALA A 35 -9.70 -1.02 -1.95
C ALA A 35 -10.41 0.32 -1.85
N HIS A 36 -10.36 0.91 -0.65
CA HIS A 36 -10.89 2.24 -0.38
C HIS A 36 -9.75 3.15 0.08
N GLY A 37 -9.65 4.31 -0.53
CA GLY A 37 -8.65 5.30 -0.15
C GLY A 37 -8.87 6.59 -0.90
N PRO A 38 -8.49 7.74 -0.31
CA PRO A 38 -8.81 9.04 -0.92
C PRO A 38 -8.01 9.36 -2.18
N GLN A 39 -6.85 8.74 -2.38
CA GLN A 39 -5.93 9.10 -3.45
C GLN A 39 -5.75 8.05 -4.53
N ALA A 40 -6.31 6.86 -4.37
CA ALA A 40 -6.11 5.79 -5.33
C ALA A 40 -7.39 5.56 -6.13
N PRO A 41 -7.30 5.28 -7.42
CA PRO A 41 -8.45 4.74 -8.12
C PRO A 41 -8.85 3.43 -7.45
N PRO A 42 -10.14 3.08 -7.45
CA PRO A 42 -10.56 1.81 -6.86
C PRO A 42 -9.77 0.66 -7.49
N ALA A 43 -9.13 -0.15 -6.66
CA ALA A 43 -8.47 -1.36 -7.11
C ALA A 43 -9.39 -2.53 -6.82
N GLU A 44 -9.66 -3.35 -7.82
CA GLU A 44 -10.55 -4.49 -7.71
C GLU A 44 -9.81 -5.76 -8.07
N GLY A 45 -9.98 -6.79 -7.23
CA GLY A 45 -9.39 -8.10 -7.44
C GLY A 45 -7.88 -8.12 -7.45
N PRO A 46 -7.28 -9.29 -7.74
CA PRO A 46 -5.81 -9.42 -7.78
C PRO A 46 -5.16 -8.52 -8.83
N GLU A 47 -5.78 -8.36 -9.99
CA GLU A 47 -5.20 -7.55 -11.07
C GLU A 47 -5.15 -6.06 -10.69
N GLY A 48 -6.18 -5.56 -10.01
CA GLY A 48 -6.19 -4.17 -9.52
C GLY A 48 -5.07 -3.91 -8.53
N VAL A 49 -4.82 -4.86 -7.63
CA VAL A 49 -3.71 -4.75 -6.67
C VAL A 49 -2.36 -4.75 -7.39
N LYS A 50 -2.17 -5.63 -8.38
CA LYS A 50 -0.92 -5.68 -9.14
C LYS A 50 -0.63 -4.35 -9.83
N VAL A 51 -1.65 -3.74 -10.43
CA VAL A 51 -1.51 -2.44 -11.11
C VAL A 51 -1.15 -1.34 -10.10
N ARG A 52 -1.90 -1.26 -9.00
CA ARG A 52 -1.70 -0.21 -8.00
C ARG A 52 -0.31 -0.31 -7.34
N ILE A 53 0.05 -1.49 -6.88
CA ILE A 53 1.34 -1.69 -6.20
C ILE A 53 2.48 -1.54 -7.20
N GLY A 54 2.32 -2.05 -8.42
CA GLY A 54 3.30 -1.91 -9.48
C GLY A 54 3.59 -0.45 -9.82
N LEU A 55 2.58 0.40 -9.79
CA LEU A 55 2.74 1.83 -10.01
C LEU A 55 3.71 2.46 -8.98
N TYR A 56 3.50 2.15 -7.70
CA TYR A 56 4.38 2.67 -6.66
C TYR A 56 5.79 2.09 -6.74
N GLN A 57 5.89 0.80 -7.07
CA GLN A 57 7.19 0.15 -7.24
C GLN A 57 8.00 0.81 -8.35
N GLU A 58 7.37 1.12 -9.48
CA GLU A 58 8.03 1.75 -10.63
C GLU A 58 8.30 3.23 -10.41
N ALA A 59 7.30 3.97 -9.93
CA ALA A 59 7.40 5.42 -9.80
C ALA A 59 8.31 5.84 -8.66
N LEU A 60 8.42 5.04 -7.61
CA LEU A 60 9.09 5.42 -6.37
C LEU A 60 10.23 4.48 -5.98
N ASP A 61 10.39 3.34 -6.65
CA ASP A 61 11.25 2.26 -6.14
C ASP A 61 10.90 1.99 -4.67
N ALA A 62 9.60 1.85 -4.41
CA ALA A 62 9.02 1.94 -3.07
C ALA A 62 9.39 0.76 -2.19
N HIS A 63 9.51 1.05 -0.89
CA HIS A 63 9.67 0.06 0.16
C HIS A 63 8.60 0.30 1.23
N TRP A 64 8.00 -0.76 1.73
CA TRP A 64 6.97 -0.73 2.77
C TRP A 64 7.52 -1.34 4.05
N GLU A 65 7.47 -0.59 5.15
CA GLU A 65 7.88 -1.07 6.46
C GLU A 65 6.68 -1.14 7.39
N MET A 66 6.35 -2.34 7.87
CA MET A 66 5.29 -2.49 8.87
C MET A 66 5.84 -2.11 10.24
N ASN A 67 5.24 -1.12 10.86
CA ASN A 67 5.65 -0.65 12.18
C ASN A 67 4.83 -1.33 13.28
N GLU A 68 3.58 -1.67 12.98
CA GLU A 68 2.67 -2.26 13.94
C GLU A 68 1.62 -3.08 13.22
N LEU A 69 1.30 -4.25 13.75
CA LEU A 69 0.32 -5.16 13.16
C LEU A 69 -0.45 -5.83 14.28
N PHE A 70 -1.78 -5.76 14.21
CA PHE A 70 -2.64 -6.48 15.16
C PHE A 70 -3.97 -6.79 14.50
N SER A 71 -4.76 -7.68 15.10
CA SER A 71 -6.03 -8.10 14.52
C SER A 71 -7.12 -8.23 15.56
N SER A 72 -8.37 -8.11 15.10
CA SER A 72 -9.56 -8.36 15.88
C SER A 72 -10.62 -8.91 14.94
N GLY A 73 -11.12 -10.12 15.23
CA GLY A 73 -12.05 -10.78 14.32
C GLY A 73 -11.46 -10.98 12.94
N ASP A 74 -12.18 -10.55 11.92
CA ASP A 74 -11.74 -10.63 10.53
C ASP A 74 -10.97 -9.38 10.06
N ARG A 75 -10.69 -8.45 10.97
CA ARG A 75 -9.96 -7.21 10.66
C ARG A 75 -8.51 -7.29 11.10
N VAL A 76 -7.60 -6.90 10.22
CA VAL A 76 -6.18 -6.75 10.52
C VAL A 76 -5.81 -5.29 10.32
N VAL A 77 -5.15 -4.70 11.30
CA VAL A 77 -4.71 -3.30 11.25
C VAL A 77 -3.20 -3.28 11.10
N ALA A 78 -2.71 -2.50 10.14
CA ALA A 78 -1.29 -2.31 9.91
C ALA A 78 -0.98 -0.81 9.88
N ARG A 79 -0.07 -0.37 10.75
CA ARG A 79 0.53 0.96 10.66
C ARG A 79 1.89 0.77 10.00
N TRP A 80 2.12 1.50 8.92
CA TRP A 80 3.31 1.27 8.10
C TRP A 80 3.88 2.58 7.57
N THR A 81 5.12 2.52 7.10
CA THR A 81 5.82 3.64 6.49
C THR A 81 6.24 3.22 5.09
N GLY A 82 5.88 4.04 4.11
CA GLY A 82 6.35 3.88 2.74
C GLY A 82 7.48 4.85 2.47
N SER A 83 8.51 4.37 1.77
CA SER A 83 9.65 5.21 1.40
C SER A 83 10.09 4.92 -0.03
N GLY A 84 10.79 5.86 -0.63
CA GLY A 84 11.28 5.68 -1.99
C GLY A 84 11.89 6.94 -2.55
N THR A 85 12.14 6.90 -3.86
CA THR A 85 12.68 8.04 -4.61
C THR A 85 11.75 8.30 -5.80
N HIS A 86 11.41 9.56 -6.03
CA HIS A 86 10.50 9.95 -7.11
C HIS A 86 11.19 9.82 -8.46
N LEU A 87 11.11 8.65 -9.08
CA LEU A 87 11.79 8.29 -10.32
C LEU A 87 10.89 8.28 -11.55
N GLY A 88 9.57 8.15 -11.36
CA GLY A 88 8.59 8.10 -12.42
C GLY A 88 7.42 9.03 -12.13
N GLU A 89 6.60 9.30 -13.14
CA GLU A 89 5.40 10.14 -12.96
C GLU A 89 4.50 9.55 -11.90
N LEU A 90 4.05 10.39 -10.96
CA LEU A 90 3.13 10.01 -9.90
C LEU A 90 2.17 11.16 -9.65
N MET A 91 0.85 10.86 -9.63
CA MET A 91 -0.20 11.84 -9.39
C MET A 91 -0.11 13.05 -10.33
N GLY A 92 0.30 12.81 -11.59
CA GLY A 92 0.46 13.86 -12.59
C GLY A 92 1.72 14.70 -12.44
N ILE A 93 2.63 14.31 -11.55
CA ILE A 93 3.86 15.04 -11.28
C ILE A 93 5.04 14.31 -11.91
N ASP A 94 5.82 15.05 -12.74
CA ASP A 94 7.02 14.51 -13.38
C ASP A 94 8.07 14.15 -12.33
N PRO A 95 8.96 13.20 -12.61
CA PRO A 95 10.00 12.78 -11.66
C PRO A 95 10.84 13.93 -11.17
N THR A 96 11.03 14.04 -9.86
CA THR A 96 11.83 15.09 -9.23
C THR A 96 13.15 14.57 -8.65
N GLY A 97 13.30 13.26 -8.52
CA GLY A 97 14.45 12.65 -7.85
C GLY A 97 14.41 12.80 -6.33
N ALA A 98 13.33 13.34 -5.76
CA ALA A 98 13.25 13.57 -4.32
C ALA A 98 13.09 12.26 -3.57
N SER A 99 13.76 12.15 -2.42
CA SER A 99 13.52 11.07 -1.45
C SER A 99 12.22 11.37 -0.72
N ILE A 100 11.35 10.37 -0.60
CA ILE A 100 10.07 10.53 0.08
C ILE A 100 9.89 9.50 1.18
N THR A 101 9.11 9.88 2.19
CA THR A 101 8.70 9.00 3.28
C THR A 101 7.29 9.41 3.67
N VAL A 102 6.38 8.43 3.74
CA VAL A 102 4.99 8.66 4.12
C VAL A 102 4.56 7.66 5.19
N ASP A 103 3.74 8.12 6.11
CA ASP A 103 3.13 7.26 7.12
C ASP A 103 1.71 6.91 6.70
N ALA A 104 1.28 5.72 7.06
CA ALA A 104 -0.02 5.22 6.64
C ALA A 104 -0.60 4.24 7.66
N ILE A 105 -1.92 4.11 7.63
CA ILE A 105 -2.63 3.09 8.38
C ILE A 105 -3.60 2.41 7.43
N SER A 106 -3.57 1.08 7.43
CA SER A 106 -4.48 0.25 6.64
C SER A 106 -5.28 -0.67 7.55
N ILE A 107 -6.54 -0.89 7.18
CA ILE A 107 -7.36 -1.93 7.78
C ILE A 107 -7.71 -2.91 6.66
N PHE A 108 -7.48 -4.19 6.91
CA PHE A 108 -7.80 -5.25 5.96
C PHE A 108 -8.90 -6.15 6.52
N ARG A 109 -9.86 -6.51 5.68
CA ARG A 109 -10.82 -7.56 6.01
C ARG A 109 -10.32 -8.84 5.36
N VAL A 110 -10.03 -9.85 6.19
CA VAL A 110 -9.41 -11.10 5.76
C VAL A 110 -10.31 -12.27 6.12
N GLY A 111 -10.49 -13.19 5.19
CA GLY A 111 -11.26 -14.40 5.41
C GLY A 111 -10.87 -15.47 4.40
N ASP A 112 -10.93 -16.73 4.81
CA ASP A 112 -10.61 -17.88 3.95
C ASP A 112 -9.23 -17.77 3.28
N GLY A 113 -8.25 -17.22 4.01
CA GLY A 113 -6.89 -17.08 3.52
C GLY A 113 -6.67 -15.97 2.50
N GLN A 114 -7.64 -15.08 2.33
CA GLN A 114 -7.56 -14.00 1.34
C GLN A 114 -8.02 -12.67 1.90
N ILE A 115 -7.47 -11.59 1.35
CA ILE A 115 -7.87 -10.22 1.66
C ILE A 115 -9.05 -9.87 0.74
N HIS A 116 -10.16 -9.47 1.33
CA HIS A 116 -11.40 -9.13 0.62
C HIS A 116 -11.62 -7.64 0.52
N GLU A 117 -11.08 -6.86 1.46
CA GLU A 117 -11.31 -5.43 1.49
C GLU A 117 -10.19 -4.72 2.22
N GLU A 118 -9.87 -3.52 1.78
CA GLU A 118 -8.79 -2.72 2.37
C GLU A 118 -9.23 -1.26 2.47
N TRP A 119 -9.00 -0.66 3.63
CA TRP A 119 -9.13 0.78 3.83
C TRP A 119 -7.76 1.32 4.18
N THR A 120 -7.29 2.31 3.44
CA THR A 120 -5.97 2.90 3.67
C THR A 120 -6.04 4.41 3.66
N VAL A 121 -5.44 5.02 4.68
CA VAL A 121 -5.20 6.46 4.73
C VAL A 121 -3.70 6.66 4.82
N TRP A 122 -3.15 7.48 3.95
CA TRP A 122 -1.72 7.78 3.95
C TRP A 122 -1.51 9.28 3.73
N ASP A 123 -0.32 9.75 4.11
CA ASP A 123 0.01 11.19 4.10
C ASP A 123 0.33 11.67 2.68
N ALA A 124 -0.70 11.84 1.86
CA ALA A 124 -0.55 12.34 0.50
C ALA A 124 -0.08 13.78 0.47
N LEU A 125 -0.53 14.63 1.40
CA LEU A 125 -0.07 16.00 1.48
C LEU A 125 1.43 16.05 1.74
N GLY A 126 1.92 15.22 2.67
CA GLY A 126 3.34 15.12 2.95
C GLY A 126 4.15 14.71 1.73
N LEU A 127 3.65 13.77 0.94
CA LEU A 127 4.31 13.39 -0.30
C LEU A 127 4.38 14.56 -1.28
N LEU A 128 3.27 15.27 -1.47
CA LEU A 128 3.23 16.42 -2.38
C LEU A 128 4.18 17.53 -1.95
N GLN A 129 4.32 17.74 -0.64
CA GLN A 129 5.28 18.71 -0.10
C GLN A 129 6.72 18.28 -0.36
N GLN A 130 7.02 16.99 -0.18
CA GLN A 130 8.37 16.45 -0.34
C GLN A 130 8.85 16.51 -1.80
N VAL A 131 7.94 16.37 -2.77
CA VAL A 131 8.28 16.49 -4.19
C VAL A 131 8.17 17.93 -4.69
N GLY A 132 7.80 18.88 -3.82
CA GLY A 132 7.75 20.30 -4.16
C GLY A 132 6.49 20.74 -4.92
N ALA A 133 5.46 19.89 -5.00
CA ALA A 133 4.23 20.24 -5.69
C ALA A 133 3.31 21.13 -4.86
N VAL A 134 3.47 21.11 -3.54
CA VAL A 134 2.71 21.92 -2.58
C VAL A 134 3.69 22.57 -1.60
N PRO A 135 3.49 23.84 -1.22
CA PRO A 135 4.39 24.50 -0.26
C PRO A 135 4.39 23.80 1.11
N THR A 136 5.56 23.77 1.73
CA THR A 136 5.69 23.29 3.11
C THR A 136 5.45 24.49 4.03
N PRO A 137 4.67 24.36 5.13
CA PRO A 137 4.49 25.43 6.09
C PRO A 137 5.83 25.91 6.66
N ALA A 138 5.92 27.21 6.90
CA ALA A 138 7.12 27.83 7.44
C ALA A 138 7.32 27.45 8.93
#